data_7134a92cef50eb93b1acbc6443473edf
#
_entry.id   7134a92cef50eb93b1acbc6443473edf
#
_cell.length_a   1.000
_cell.length_b   1.000
_cell.length_c   1.000
_cell.angle_alpha   90.00
_cell.angle_beta   90.00
_cell.angle_gamma   90.00
#
_symmetry.space_group_name_H-M   'P 1'
#
loop_
_entity.id
_entity.type
_entity.pdbx_description
1 polymer ?
#
loop_
_entity_poly.entity_id
_entity_poly.type
_entity_poly.pdbx_seq_one_letter_code
_entity_poly.pdbx_strand_id
1 'polypeptide(L)'
;MVVQFPQNTVSNTETETVTVSTDQAHQISHSPARKIARPASVQITGSAFEEEVPEKKKEAAEPIKSLDDIQHISQYLIQNGRYRDNLLFVAGINFGLRCGDLLKLKVGHILTEDGTAYRDKIVIREQKTKKIREAYLNDAICDAADLYFGSVGMVDLNDYLFKSQCNRVKSMGTPMTVRSVERLLKEIINDECGLDVHASTHTLRKTFSYHILMNAPDRTRAVEFLMKILGHSSPSVTLAYAGITKEEIEQSYKNLNLAKDTATFQWSLRGKLVS
;
A
#
# COMPACT_ATOMS: atom_id res chain seq x y z
N MET A 1 -19.35 -10.53 -26.38
CA MET A 1 -20.26 -9.36 -26.35
C MET A 1 -19.39 -8.13 -26.19
N VAL A 2 -19.54 -7.13 -27.06
CA VAL A 2 -18.77 -5.88 -27.03
C VAL A 2 -19.65 -4.80 -26.40
N VAL A 3 -19.09 -4.08 -25.41
CA VAL A 3 -19.78 -3.00 -24.69
C VAL A 3 -19.13 -1.68 -25.11
N GLN A 4 -19.95 -0.67 -25.40
CA GLN A 4 -19.51 0.65 -25.79
C GLN A 4 -19.76 1.65 -24.66
N PHE A 5 -18.72 2.37 -24.27
CA PHE A 5 -18.80 3.44 -23.27
C PHE A 5 -18.77 4.81 -23.93
N PRO A 6 -19.45 5.82 -23.38
CA PRO A 6 -19.36 7.19 -23.87
C PRO A 6 -17.93 7.72 -23.69
N GLN A 7 -17.41 8.38 -24.70
CA GLN A 7 -16.10 9.04 -24.66
C GLN A 7 -16.22 10.32 -23.83
N ASN A 8 -15.51 10.40 -22.70
CA ASN A 8 -15.41 11.63 -21.92
C ASN A 8 -14.41 12.58 -22.60
N THR A 9 -14.91 13.62 -23.24
CA THR A 9 -14.09 14.76 -23.62
C THR A 9 -13.83 15.59 -22.38
N VAL A 10 -12.62 15.49 -21.83
CA VAL A 10 -12.16 16.36 -20.75
C VAL A 10 -11.96 17.75 -21.34
N SER A 11 -12.89 18.67 -21.11
CA SER A 11 -12.70 20.08 -21.37
C SER A 11 -11.72 20.64 -20.35
N ASN A 12 -10.56 21.10 -20.82
CA ASN A 12 -9.62 21.89 -20.02
C ASN A 12 -10.30 23.16 -19.54
N THR A 13 -10.75 23.18 -18.29
CA THR A 13 -11.04 24.41 -17.58
C THR A 13 -9.74 24.89 -16.94
N GLU A 14 -9.37 26.11 -17.30
CA GLU A 14 -8.22 26.85 -16.76
C GLU A 14 -8.31 26.88 -15.23
N THR A 15 -7.29 26.33 -14.57
CA THR A 15 -7.12 26.37 -13.12
C THR A 15 -6.47 27.68 -12.74
N GLU A 16 -7.20 28.53 -12.03
CA GLU A 16 -6.63 29.63 -11.26
C GLU A 16 -5.61 29.11 -10.27
N THR A 17 -4.40 29.63 -10.38
CA THR A 17 -3.28 29.34 -9.47
C THR A 17 -3.54 29.99 -8.12
N VAL A 18 -3.95 29.20 -7.15
CA VAL A 18 -3.87 29.57 -5.73
C VAL A 18 -2.48 29.18 -5.23
N THR A 19 -1.62 30.18 -5.04
CA THR A 19 -0.34 30.03 -4.37
C THR A 19 -0.56 29.81 -2.88
N VAL A 20 -0.44 28.57 -2.44
CA VAL A 20 -0.31 28.24 -1.01
C VAL A 20 1.17 28.13 -0.70
N SER A 21 1.66 29.01 0.17
CA SER A 21 3.02 29.01 0.68
C SER A 21 3.28 27.74 1.47
N THR A 22 4.13 26.86 0.92
CA THR A 22 4.70 25.71 1.60
C THR A 22 5.85 26.14 2.48
N ASP A 23 5.61 26.25 3.78
CA ASP A 23 6.67 26.23 4.79
C ASP A 23 6.17 25.38 5.96
N GLN A 24 6.47 24.10 5.91
CA GLN A 24 6.73 23.24 7.07
C GLN A 24 7.26 21.88 6.57
N ALA A 25 8.54 21.89 6.19
CA ALA A 25 9.32 20.66 6.13
C ALA A 25 9.40 20.07 7.55
N HIS A 26 8.73 18.96 7.79
CA HIS A 26 8.95 18.16 9.00
C HIS A 26 10.34 17.55 8.90
N GLN A 27 11.34 18.27 9.43
CA GLN A 27 12.63 17.70 9.73
C GLN A 27 12.44 16.65 10.85
N ILE A 28 12.54 15.38 10.49
CA ILE A 28 12.76 14.31 11.46
C ILE A 28 14.20 14.50 11.96
N SER A 29 14.33 15.29 13.03
CA SER A 29 15.61 15.43 13.73
C SER A 29 15.89 14.11 14.46
N HIS A 30 16.90 13.38 14.00
CA HIS A 30 17.54 12.36 14.82
C HIS A 30 18.09 13.05 16.08
N SER A 31 17.39 12.88 17.21
CA SER A 31 17.91 13.33 18.50
C SER A 31 19.22 12.59 18.77
N PRO A 32 20.34 13.29 18.99
CA PRO A 32 21.61 12.65 19.35
C PRO A 32 21.43 11.86 20.64
N ALA A 33 22.06 10.68 20.72
CA ALA A 33 22.05 9.83 21.90
C ALA A 33 22.41 10.68 23.13
N ARG A 34 21.51 10.70 24.11
CA ARG A 34 21.70 11.51 25.34
C ARG A 34 22.87 10.95 26.13
N LYS A 35 23.91 11.77 26.34
CA LYS A 35 25.02 11.41 27.21
C LYS A 35 24.52 11.27 28.65
N ILE A 36 24.76 10.11 29.26
CA ILE A 36 24.41 9.83 30.67
C ILE A 36 25.48 10.49 31.55
N ALA A 37 25.11 11.51 32.32
CA ALA A 37 25.97 12.03 33.40
C ALA A 37 25.88 11.08 34.57
N ARG A 38 27.00 10.48 35.00
CA ARG A 38 27.09 9.54 36.09
C ARG A 38 27.32 10.29 37.41
N PRO A 39 26.58 10.00 38.50
CA PRO A 39 26.96 10.43 39.82
C PRO A 39 28.27 9.75 40.20
N ALA A 40 29.16 10.47 40.93
CA ALA A 40 30.53 10.08 41.24
C ALA A 40 30.67 8.74 42.04
N SER A 41 29.58 8.16 42.53
CA SER A 41 29.56 6.94 43.35
C SER A 41 29.10 5.67 42.63
N VAL A 42 28.73 5.75 41.32
CA VAL A 42 28.26 4.56 40.59
C VAL A 42 29.35 4.03 39.66
N GLN A 43 29.94 2.90 40.04
CA GLN A 43 30.82 2.13 39.16
C GLN A 43 29.98 1.12 38.36
N ILE A 44 29.99 1.26 37.04
CA ILE A 44 29.37 0.29 36.14
C ILE A 44 30.46 -0.66 35.66
N THR A 45 30.43 -1.89 36.19
CA THR A 45 31.32 -2.99 35.76
C THR A 45 30.51 -3.92 34.87
N GLY A 46 30.92 -4.03 33.61
CA GLY A 46 30.30 -4.95 32.62
C GLY A 46 30.80 -4.61 31.22
N SER A 47 31.05 -5.62 30.42
CA SER A 47 31.31 -5.46 29.00
C SER A 47 30.05 -4.91 28.29
N ALA A 48 30.24 -4.04 27.29
CA ALA A 48 29.15 -3.62 26.43
C ALA A 48 28.48 -4.87 25.83
N PHE A 49 27.15 -4.92 25.90
CA PHE A 49 26.41 -5.90 25.14
C PHE A 49 26.57 -5.52 23.65
N GLU A 50 27.40 -6.27 22.93
CA GLU A 50 27.40 -6.20 21.46
C GLU A 50 26.12 -6.88 20.97
N GLU A 51 25.13 -6.07 20.60
CA GLU A 51 24.00 -6.58 19.82
C GLU A 51 24.53 -6.96 18.44
N GLU A 52 24.49 -8.24 18.12
CA GLU A 52 24.70 -8.72 16.76
C GLU A 52 23.66 -8.06 15.86
N VAL A 53 24.09 -7.11 15.04
CA VAL A 53 23.27 -6.50 13.98
C VAL A 53 23.03 -7.59 12.93
N PRO A 54 21.79 -8.09 12.74
CA PRO A 54 21.55 -9.16 11.80
C PRO A 54 21.87 -8.67 10.38
N GLU A 55 22.57 -9.52 9.60
CA GLU A 55 22.87 -9.29 8.17
C GLU A 55 21.65 -8.76 7.41
N LYS A 56 21.87 -7.77 6.54
CA LYS A 56 20.84 -7.17 5.67
C LYS A 56 20.09 -8.25 4.90
N LYS A 57 18.93 -8.66 5.38
CA LYS A 57 17.96 -9.41 4.60
C LYS A 57 17.56 -8.53 3.42
N LYS A 58 17.42 -9.13 2.20
CA LYS A 58 16.84 -8.46 1.03
C LYS A 58 15.62 -7.65 1.48
N GLU A 59 15.64 -6.37 1.19
CA GLU A 59 14.55 -5.46 1.55
C GLU A 59 13.23 -6.02 1.03
N ALA A 60 12.31 -6.24 1.94
CA ALA A 60 11.00 -6.76 1.60
C ALA A 60 10.14 -5.61 1.08
N ALA A 61 9.28 -5.89 0.08
CA ALA A 61 8.30 -4.91 -0.36
C ALA A 61 7.55 -4.27 0.81
N GLU A 62 7.24 -2.98 0.69
CA GLU A 62 6.57 -2.21 1.73
C GLU A 62 5.15 -1.81 1.30
N PRO A 63 4.20 -1.64 2.25
CA PRO A 63 2.90 -1.07 1.97
C PRO A 63 2.99 0.46 1.83
N ILE A 64 2.11 1.05 1.03
CA ILE A 64 1.86 2.50 1.03
C ILE A 64 0.90 2.79 2.19
N LYS A 65 1.41 3.44 3.23
CA LYS A 65 0.68 3.65 4.49
C LYS A 65 -0.17 4.92 4.49
N SER A 66 0.29 5.96 3.80
CA SER A 66 -0.39 7.25 3.70
C SER A 66 -1.55 7.18 2.70
N LEU A 67 -2.73 7.67 3.09
CA LEU A 67 -3.85 7.84 2.17
C LEU A 67 -3.58 8.95 1.15
N ASP A 68 -2.85 9.99 1.54
CA ASP A 68 -2.47 11.10 0.66
C ASP A 68 -1.53 10.60 -0.45
N ASP A 69 -0.58 9.71 -0.13
CA ASP A 69 0.30 9.09 -1.14
C ASP A 69 -0.49 8.21 -2.12
N ILE A 70 -1.46 7.44 -1.62
CA ILE A 70 -2.35 6.64 -2.48
C ILE A 70 -3.13 7.55 -3.42
N GLN A 71 -3.68 8.64 -2.90
CA GLN A 71 -4.41 9.61 -3.69
C GLN A 71 -3.52 10.33 -4.70
N HIS A 72 -2.31 10.71 -4.29
CA HIS A 72 -1.31 11.34 -5.16
C HIS A 72 -0.96 10.45 -6.36
N ILE A 73 -0.66 9.16 -6.12
CA ILE A 73 -0.38 8.18 -7.19
C ILE A 73 -1.56 8.08 -8.17
N SER A 74 -2.78 7.93 -7.65
CA SER A 74 -3.98 7.81 -8.49
C SER A 74 -4.21 9.07 -9.32
N GLN A 75 -4.11 10.26 -8.72
CA GLN A 75 -4.25 11.53 -9.43
C GLN A 75 -3.19 11.72 -10.50
N TYR A 76 -1.93 11.41 -10.18
CA TYR A 76 -0.83 11.46 -11.16
C TYR A 76 -1.13 10.60 -12.38
N LEU A 77 -1.59 9.36 -12.18
CA LEU A 77 -1.94 8.45 -13.28
C LEU A 77 -3.10 8.96 -14.13
N ILE A 78 -4.13 9.51 -13.49
CA ILE A 78 -5.30 10.09 -14.16
C ILE A 78 -4.89 11.31 -14.99
N GLN A 79 -4.14 12.24 -14.40
CA GLN A 79 -3.69 13.47 -15.09
C GLN A 79 -2.79 13.19 -16.29
N ASN A 80 -2.05 12.08 -16.28
CA ASN A 80 -1.21 11.64 -17.38
C ASN A 80 -1.92 10.68 -18.36
N GLY A 81 -3.26 10.52 -18.27
CA GLY A 81 -4.03 9.65 -19.14
C GLY A 81 -3.74 8.16 -19.00
N ARG A 82 -3.10 7.75 -17.92
CA ARG A 82 -2.68 6.36 -17.63
C ARG A 82 -3.80 5.58 -16.94
N TYR A 83 -5.02 5.63 -17.47
CA TYR A 83 -6.24 5.11 -16.83
C TYR A 83 -6.18 3.60 -16.58
N ARG A 84 -5.58 2.79 -17.49
CA ARG A 84 -5.36 1.35 -17.25
C ARG A 84 -4.47 1.11 -16.04
N ASP A 85 -3.40 1.88 -15.91
CA ASP A 85 -2.42 1.73 -14.84
C ASP A 85 -3.03 2.22 -13.51
N ASN A 86 -3.88 3.24 -13.55
CA ASN A 86 -4.68 3.66 -12.41
C ASN A 86 -5.64 2.55 -11.96
N LEU A 87 -6.40 1.95 -12.88
CA LEU A 87 -7.28 0.82 -12.55
C LEU A 87 -6.48 -0.37 -11.97
N LEU A 88 -5.30 -0.67 -12.51
CA LEU A 88 -4.42 -1.72 -11.98
C LEU A 88 -3.99 -1.42 -10.54
N PHE A 89 -3.59 -0.18 -10.27
CA PHE A 89 -3.19 0.27 -8.94
C PHE A 89 -4.37 0.20 -7.95
N VAL A 90 -5.50 0.83 -8.30
CA VAL A 90 -6.71 0.85 -7.45
C VAL A 90 -7.25 -0.55 -7.19
N ALA A 91 -7.40 -1.39 -8.24
CA ALA A 91 -7.86 -2.77 -8.07
C ALA A 91 -6.87 -3.61 -7.23
N GLY A 92 -5.56 -3.38 -7.40
CA GLY A 92 -4.54 -4.08 -6.63
C GLY A 92 -4.60 -3.82 -5.14
N ILE A 93 -4.78 -2.55 -4.73
CA ILE A 93 -4.87 -2.14 -3.32
C ILE A 93 -6.25 -2.38 -2.70
N ASN A 94 -7.30 -2.63 -3.49
CA ASN A 94 -8.66 -2.87 -2.99
C ASN A 94 -9.07 -4.35 -3.02
N PHE A 95 -8.63 -5.15 -3.99
CA PHE A 95 -8.87 -6.60 -4.00
C PHE A 95 -7.88 -7.37 -3.15
N GLY A 96 -6.67 -6.85 -2.94
CA GLY A 96 -5.59 -7.55 -2.26
C GLY A 96 -5.24 -8.90 -2.88
N LEU A 97 -5.41 -9.06 -4.20
CA LEU A 97 -5.04 -10.25 -4.96
C LEU A 97 -3.52 -10.33 -5.15
N ARG A 98 -3.01 -11.54 -5.40
CA ARG A 98 -1.65 -11.65 -5.93
C ARG A 98 -1.60 -11.07 -7.34
N CYS A 99 -0.52 -10.40 -7.69
CA CYS A 99 -0.39 -9.76 -9.01
C CYS A 99 -0.73 -10.72 -10.17
N GLY A 100 -0.24 -11.95 -10.14
CA GLY A 100 -0.55 -12.93 -11.19
C GLY A 100 -2.03 -13.31 -11.28
N ASP A 101 -2.78 -13.26 -10.18
CA ASP A 101 -4.23 -13.51 -10.18
C ASP A 101 -4.99 -12.26 -10.65
N LEU A 102 -4.54 -11.06 -10.23
CA LEU A 102 -5.09 -9.78 -10.68
C LEU A 102 -5.01 -9.64 -12.20
N LEU A 103 -3.85 -9.96 -12.79
CA LEU A 103 -3.63 -9.84 -14.24
C LEU A 103 -4.46 -10.81 -15.09
N LYS A 104 -5.05 -11.84 -14.50
CA LYS A 104 -5.96 -12.77 -15.19
C LYS A 104 -7.42 -12.31 -15.19
N LEU A 105 -7.72 -11.21 -14.51
CA LEU A 105 -9.07 -10.68 -14.55
C LEU A 105 -9.43 -10.26 -15.98
N LYS A 106 -10.65 -10.62 -16.34
CA LYS A 106 -11.29 -10.20 -17.58
C LYS A 106 -12.33 -9.14 -17.29
N VAL A 107 -12.73 -8.38 -18.29
CA VAL A 107 -13.80 -7.38 -18.18
C VAL A 107 -15.08 -8.00 -17.64
N GLY A 108 -15.47 -9.20 -18.11
CA GLY A 108 -16.66 -9.93 -17.63
C GLY A 108 -16.55 -10.48 -16.20
N HIS A 109 -15.39 -10.36 -15.52
CA HIS A 109 -15.34 -10.64 -14.08
C HIS A 109 -15.90 -9.48 -13.25
N ILE A 110 -15.83 -8.24 -13.77
CA ILE A 110 -16.32 -7.05 -13.07
C ILE A 110 -17.62 -6.50 -13.61
N LEU A 111 -17.96 -6.76 -14.89
CA LEU A 111 -19.24 -6.40 -15.48
C LEU A 111 -20.21 -7.57 -15.51
N THR A 112 -21.49 -7.26 -15.52
CA THR A 112 -22.57 -8.21 -15.77
C THR A 112 -22.50 -8.78 -17.20
N GLU A 113 -23.24 -9.86 -17.48
CA GLU A 113 -23.20 -10.52 -18.80
C GLU A 113 -23.71 -9.65 -19.94
N ASP A 114 -24.62 -8.73 -19.63
CA ASP A 114 -25.14 -7.73 -20.56
C ASP A 114 -24.24 -6.48 -20.67
N GLY A 115 -23.23 -6.40 -19.80
CA GLY A 115 -22.27 -5.28 -19.76
C GLY A 115 -22.85 -3.95 -19.27
N THR A 116 -24.04 -3.96 -18.65
CA THR A 116 -24.76 -2.74 -18.26
C THR A 116 -24.50 -2.30 -16.82
N ALA A 117 -23.96 -3.20 -15.99
CA ALA A 117 -23.71 -2.92 -14.58
C ALA A 117 -22.43 -3.61 -14.06
N TYR A 118 -21.92 -3.14 -12.93
CA TYR A 118 -20.87 -3.82 -12.19
C TYR A 118 -21.45 -4.99 -11.39
N ARG A 119 -20.66 -6.06 -11.24
CA ARG A 119 -20.95 -7.15 -10.31
C ARG A 119 -20.62 -6.72 -8.90
N ASP A 120 -21.31 -7.27 -7.89
CA ASP A 120 -20.97 -7.01 -6.49
C ASP A 120 -19.61 -7.59 -6.11
N LYS A 121 -19.22 -8.69 -6.72
CA LYS A 121 -17.98 -9.41 -6.42
C LYS A 121 -17.41 -10.14 -7.63
N ILE A 122 -16.09 -10.33 -7.59
CA ILE A 122 -15.39 -11.26 -8.47
C ILE A 122 -15.23 -12.62 -7.78
N VAL A 123 -15.28 -13.70 -8.56
CA VAL A 123 -15.01 -15.06 -8.10
C VAL A 123 -13.91 -15.63 -8.98
N ILE A 124 -12.76 -15.94 -8.37
CA ILE A 124 -11.60 -16.43 -9.10
C ILE A 124 -11.01 -17.68 -8.44
N ARG A 125 -10.30 -18.50 -9.23
CA ARG A 125 -9.47 -19.59 -8.73
C ARG A 125 -8.01 -19.11 -8.67
N GLU A 126 -7.46 -18.96 -7.45
CA GLU A 126 -6.08 -18.56 -7.27
C GLU A 126 -5.09 -19.54 -7.93
N GLN A 127 -4.06 -19.01 -8.59
CA GLN A 127 -3.07 -19.85 -9.30
C GLN A 127 -2.23 -20.71 -8.35
N LYS A 128 -1.78 -20.10 -7.23
CA LYS A 128 -0.85 -20.74 -6.29
C LYS A 128 -1.56 -21.75 -5.37
N THR A 129 -2.70 -21.40 -4.83
CA THR A 129 -3.40 -22.21 -3.82
C THR A 129 -4.48 -23.08 -4.41
N LYS A 130 -4.90 -22.83 -5.65
CA LYS A 130 -6.03 -23.47 -6.35
C LYS A 130 -7.39 -23.27 -5.65
N LYS A 131 -7.43 -22.47 -4.58
CA LYS A 131 -8.67 -22.18 -3.84
C LYS A 131 -9.52 -21.17 -4.59
N ILE A 132 -10.82 -21.27 -4.43
CA ILE A 132 -11.78 -20.25 -4.88
C ILE A 132 -11.67 -19.07 -3.92
N ARG A 133 -11.58 -17.87 -4.45
CA ARG A 133 -11.56 -16.63 -3.72
C ARG A 133 -12.61 -15.68 -4.27
N GLU A 134 -13.36 -15.08 -3.37
CA GLU A 134 -14.24 -13.97 -3.65
C GLU A 134 -13.56 -12.65 -3.23
N ALA A 135 -13.73 -11.60 -4.02
CA ALA A 135 -13.34 -10.25 -3.63
C ALA A 135 -14.43 -9.29 -4.12
N TYR A 136 -14.78 -8.32 -3.29
CA TYR A 136 -15.89 -7.41 -3.53
C TYR A 136 -15.41 -6.17 -4.28
N LEU A 137 -16.22 -5.70 -5.22
CA LEU A 137 -16.02 -4.40 -5.85
C LEU A 137 -16.47 -3.31 -4.87
N ASN A 138 -15.78 -2.20 -4.92
CA ASN A 138 -16.18 -0.96 -4.25
C ASN A 138 -16.19 0.19 -5.26
N ASP A 139 -16.71 1.34 -4.84
CA ASP A 139 -16.88 2.51 -5.70
C ASP A 139 -15.55 2.94 -6.33
N ALA A 140 -14.44 2.90 -5.57
CA ALA A 140 -13.14 3.29 -6.11
C ALA A 140 -12.69 2.43 -7.29
N ILE A 141 -13.00 1.13 -7.28
CA ILE A 141 -12.69 0.23 -8.41
C ILE A 141 -13.61 0.55 -9.59
N CYS A 142 -14.90 0.81 -9.34
CA CYS A 142 -15.87 1.13 -10.37
C CYS A 142 -15.50 2.45 -11.05
N ASP A 143 -15.21 3.50 -10.29
CA ASP A 143 -14.80 4.81 -10.81
C ASP A 143 -13.52 4.71 -11.67
N ALA A 144 -12.52 3.96 -11.20
CA ALA A 144 -11.29 3.74 -11.97
C ALA A 144 -11.54 2.93 -13.25
N ALA A 145 -12.49 1.99 -13.23
CA ALA A 145 -12.90 1.22 -14.40
C ALA A 145 -13.66 2.08 -15.41
N ASP A 146 -14.56 2.95 -14.94
CA ASP A 146 -15.30 3.89 -15.80
C ASP A 146 -14.34 4.83 -16.55
N LEU A 147 -13.34 5.37 -15.87
CA LEU A 147 -12.30 6.19 -16.49
C LEU A 147 -11.55 5.41 -17.59
N TYR A 148 -11.17 4.17 -17.29
CA TYR A 148 -10.46 3.33 -18.25
C TYR A 148 -11.34 2.94 -19.43
N PHE A 149 -12.55 2.46 -19.19
CA PHE A 149 -13.49 2.06 -20.26
C PHE A 149 -13.90 3.26 -21.13
N GLY A 150 -14.17 4.41 -20.51
CA GLY A 150 -14.41 5.66 -21.21
C GLY A 150 -13.26 6.07 -22.14
N SER A 151 -12.00 5.81 -21.74
CA SER A 151 -10.83 6.13 -22.55
C SER A 151 -10.62 5.21 -23.76
N VAL A 152 -11.03 3.94 -23.67
CA VAL A 152 -10.89 2.96 -24.76
C VAL A 152 -12.14 2.84 -25.62
N GLY A 153 -13.29 3.29 -25.14
CA GLY A 153 -14.56 3.39 -25.84
C GLY A 153 -15.29 2.05 -25.98
N MET A 154 -14.62 0.99 -26.40
CA MET A 154 -15.22 -0.34 -26.60
C MET A 154 -14.37 -1.43 -25.95
N VAL A 155 -15.01 -2.33 -25.21
CA VAL A 155 -14.38 -3.50 -24.57
C VAL A 155 -15.18 -4.75 -24.83
N ASP A 156 -14.50 -5.90 -24.93
CA ASP A 156 -15.14 -7.22 -24.95
C ASP A 156 -15.08 -7.83 -23.55
N LEU A 157 -16.16 -8.48 -23.11
CA LEU A 157 -16.22 -9.14 -21.79
C LEU A 157 -15.14 -10.22 -21.62
N ASN A 158 -14.65 -10.80 -22.70
CA ASN A 158 -13.58 -11.80 -22.71
C ASN A 158 -12.18 -11.20 -22.69
N ASP A 159 -12.06 -9.90 -22.91
CA ASP A 159 -10.78 -9.20 -22.85
C ASP A 159 -10.18 -9.22 -21.47
N TYR A 160 -8.85 -9.31 -21.40
CA TYR A 160 -8.16 -9.08 -20.13
C TYR A 160 -8.33 -7.64 -19.70
N LEU A 161 -8.64 -7.44 -18.40
CA LEU A 161 -8.81 -6.11 -17.83
C LEU A 161 -7.53 -5.28 -17.94
N PHE A 162 -6.37 -5.93 -17.79
CA PHE A 162 -5.05 -5.31 -17.87
C PHE A 162 -4.28 -5.81 -19.09
N LYS A 163 -4.72 -5.41 -20.27
CA LYS A 163 -4.06 -5.77 -21.53
C LYS A 163 -2.67 -5.15 -21.63
N SER A 164 -1.75 -5.90 -22.21
CA SER A 164 -0.45 -5.38 -22.61
C SER A 164 -0.61 -4.32 -23.71
N GLN A 165 0.04 -3.17 -23.55
CA GLN A 165 0.14 -2.14 -24.60
C GLN A 165 1.39 -2.29 -25.48
N CYS A 166 2.06 -3.45 -25.40
CA CYS A 166 3.22 -3.73 -26.22
C CYS A 166 2.79 -3.97 -27.67
N ASN A 167 3.36 -3.21 -28.61
CA ASN A 167 3.07 -3.30 -30.05
C ASN A 167 3.62 -4.58 -30.74
N ARG A 168 4.19 -5.52 -29.98
CA ARG A 168 4.62 -6.80 -30.54
C ARG A 168 3.40 -7.67 -30.86
N VAL A 169 3.30 -8.18 -32.06
CA VAL A 169 2.18 -9.02 -32.54
C VAL A 169 1.83 -10.14 -31.55
N LYS A 170 2.85 -10.80 -30.95
CA LYS A 170 2.66 -11.86 -29.96
C LYS A 170 2.07 -11.39 -28.62
N SER A 171 2.04 -10.09 -28.35
CA SER A 171 1.53 -9.51 -27.09
C SER A 171 0.15 -8.87 -27.25
N MET A 172 -0.38 -8.78 -28.47
CA MET A 172 -1.71 -8.20 -28.72
C MET A 172 -2.79 -9.06 -28.07
N GLY A 173 -3.65 -8.43 -27.27
CA GLY A 173 -4.73 -9.12 -26.56
C GLY A 173 -4.29 -9.98 -25.35
N THR A 174 -2.99 -10.06 -25.05
CA THR A 174 -2.50 -10.76 -23.86
C THR A 174 -2.49 -9.85 -22.63
N PRO A 175 -2.57 -10.40 -21.40
CA PRO A 175 -2.43 -9.59 -20.20
C PRO A 175 -1.00 -9.07 -20.02
N MET A 176 -0.85 -8.04 -19.20
CA MET A 176 0.46 -7.62 -18.71
C MET A 176 1.18 -8.76 -18.00
N THR A 177 2.51 -8.74 -18.01
CA THR A 177 3.31 -9.72 -17.24
C THR A 177 3.59 -9.18 -15.84
N VAL A 178 3.76 -10.08 -14.87
CA VAL A 178 4.15 -9.71 -13.49
C VAL A 178 5.42 -8.84 -13.48
N ARG A 179 6.39 -9.16 -14.34
CA ARG A 179 7.63 -8.37 -14.48
C ARG A 179 7.39 -6.97 -15.04
N SER A 180 6.45 -6.81 -15.99
CA SER A 180 6.11 -5.47 -16.50
C SER A 180 5.39 -4.63 -15.44
N VAL A 181 4.53 -5.25 -14.63
CA VAL A 181 3.87 -4.57 -13.50
C VAL A 181 4.88 -4.19 -12.42
N GLU A 182 5.84 -5.06 -12.11
CA GLU A 182 6.87 -4.72 -11.12
C GLU A 182 7.67 -3.48 -11.54
N ARG A 183 8.09 -3.42 -12.82
CA ARG A 183 8.78 -2.25 -13.37
C ARG A 183 7.88 -1.01 -13.33
N LEU A 184 6.62 -1.15 -13.74
CA LEU A 184 5.63 -0.09 -13.74
C LEU A 184 5.43 0.52 -12.34
N LEU A 185 5.28 -0.33 -11.32
CA LEU A 185 5.08 0.14 -9.94
C LEU A 185 6.31 0.86 -9.39
N LYS A 186 7.52 0.41 -9.70
CA LYS A 186 8.75 1.12 -9.30
C LYS A 186 8.83 2.48 -9.98
N GLU A 187 8.61 2.54 -11.29
CA GLU A 187 8.57 3.77 -12.04
C GLU A 187 7.56 4.76 -11.44
N ILE A 188 6.29 4.36 -11.27
CA ILE A 188 5.24 5.25 -10.76
C ILE A 188 5.50 5.68 -9.32
N ILE A 189 5.77 4.73 -8.42
CA ILE A 189 5.84 5.00 -6.98
C ILE A 189 7.13 5.73 -6.62
N ASN A 190 8.28 5.27 -7.13
CA ASN A 190 9.58 5.79 -6.74
C ASN A 190 10.04 6.93 -7.66
N ASP A 191 10.03 6.71 -8.99
CA ASP A 191 10.65 7.64 -9.91
C ASP A 191 9.73 8.85 -10.21
N GLU A 192 8.45 8.62 -10.43
CA GLU A 192 7.48 9.66 -10.84
C GLU A 192 6.83 10.36 -9.65
N CYS A 193 6.38 9.61 -8.63
CA CYS A 193 5.75 10.19 -7.43
C CYS A 193 6.73 10.44 -6.29
N GLY A 194 8.00 10.02 -6.42
CA GLY A 194 9.07 10.32 -5.47
C GLY A 194 8.91 9.70 -4.08
N LEU A 195 8.15 8.62 -3.94
CA LEU A 195 7.92 7.99 -2.64
C LEU A 195 9.07 7.06 -2.27
N ASP A 196 9.56 7.18 -1.04
CA ASP A 196 10.58 6.28 -0.46
C ASP A 196 9.94 5.01 0.08
N VAL A 197 9.47 4.15 -0.83
CA VAL A 197 8.83 2.87 -0.53
C VAL A 197 9.52 1.79 -1.36
N HIS A 198 9.93 0.69 -0.74
CA HIS A 198 10.44 -0.46 -1.51
C HIS A 198 9.32 -1.10 -2.34
N ALA A 199 9.09 -0.51 -3.55
CA ALA A 199 7.98 -0.88 -4.42
C ALA A 199 8.22 -2.21 -5.14
N SER A 200 7.23 -3.10 -5.10
CA SER A 200 7.15 -4.32 -5.88
C SER A 200 5.70 -4.71 -6.15
N THR A 201 5.49 -5.82 -6.84
CA THR A 201 4.13 -6.36 -7.05
C THR A 201 3.42 -6.77 -5.75
N HIS A 202 4.17 -6.99 -4.66
CA HIS A 202 3.60 -7.26 -3.34
C HIS A 202 3.14 -5.98 -2.62
N THR A 203 3.63 -4.80 -2.99
CA THR A 203 3.25 -3.52 -2.40
C THR A 203 1.74 -3.32 -2.42
N LEU A 204 1.07 -3.59 -3.55
CA LEU A 204 -0.38 -3.43 -3.65
C LEU A 204 -1.14 -4.30 -2.63
N ARG A 205 -0.76 -5.57 -2.52
CA ARG A 205 -1.41 -6.49 -1.58
C ARG A 205 -1.04 -6.20 -0.12
N LYS A 206 0.15 -5.69 0.15
CA LYS A 206 0.56 -5.23 1.48
C LYS A 206 -0.20 -3.97 1.89
N THR A 207 -0.38 -3.02 0.97
CA THR A 207 -1.20 -1.82 1.17
C THR A 207 -2.64 -2.18 1.55
N PHE A 208 -3.27 -3.10 0.79
CA PHE A 208 -4.58 -3.65 1.18
C PHE A 208 -4.57 -4.18 2.61
N SER A 209 -3.58 -4.99 2.96
CA SER A 209 -3.52 -5.64 4.27
C SER A 209 -3.31 -4.63 5.40
N TYR A 210 -2.46 -3.63 5.18
CA TYR A 210 -2.22 -2.55 6.11
C TYR A 210 -3.51 -1.75 6.40
N HIS A 211 -4.20 -1.31 5.34
CA HIS A 211 -5.39 -0.48 5.51
C HIS A 211 -6.59 -1.25 6.09
N ILE A 212 -6.75 -2.53 5.77
CA ILE A 212 -7.75 -3.38 6.44
C ILE A 212 -7.46 -3.46 7.94
N LEU A 213 -6.20 -3.66 8.33
CA LEU A 213 -5.81 -3.75 9.73
C LEU A 213 -5.98 -2.42 10.48
N MET A 214 -5.58 -1.30 9.85
CA MET A 214 -5.60 0.01 10.51
C MET A 214 -6.99 0.62 10.62
N ASN A 215 -7.87 0.35 9.64
CA ASN A 215 -9.23 0.89 9.62
C ASN A 215 -10.26 -0.01 10.33
N ALA A 216 -9.87 -1.20 10.76
CA ALA A 216 -10.78 -2.10 11.45
C ALA A 216 -11.07 -1.62 12.90
N PRO A 217 -12.35 -1.57 13.31
CA PRO A 217 -12.72 -1.26 14.70
C PRO A 217 -12.21 -2.34 15.68
N ASP A 218 -12.14 -3.60 15.23
CA ASP A 218 -11.55 -4.72 15.96
C ASP A 218 -10.36 -5.28 15.18
N ARG A 219 -9.16 -4.98 15.66
CA ARG A 219 -7.90 -5.42 15.04
C ARG A 219 -7.68 -6.92 15.13
N THR A 220 -8.14 -7.57 16.19
CA THR A 220 -8.01 -9.03 16.34
C THR A 220 -8.78 -9.74 15.25
N ARG A 221 -10.03 -9.34 15.06
CA ARG A 221 -10.90 -9.87 13.99
C ARG A 221 -10.34 -9.55 12.59
N ALA A 222 -9.75 -8.37 12.42
CA ALA A 222 -9.10 -8.00 11.16
C ALA A 222 -7.90 -8.91 10.83
N VAL A 223 -7.09 -9.26 11.84
CA VAL A 223 -5.97 -10.19 11.65
C VAL A 223 -6.47 -11.57 11.23
N GLU A 224 -7.51 -12.11 11.86
CA GLU A 224 -8.10 -13.39 11.48
C GLU A 224 -8.66 -13.37 10.04
N PHE A 225 -9.34 -12.29 9.69
CA PHE A 225 -9.84 -12.06 8.35
C PHE A 225 -8.71 -12.03 7.32
N LEU A 226 -7.65 -11.26 7.60
CA LEU A 226 -6.46 -11.19 6.74
C LEU A 226 -5.75 -12.53 6.63
N MET A 227 -5.60 -13.29 7.72
CA MET A 227 -5.06 -14.66 7.68
C MET A 227 -5.81 -15.54 6.69
N LYS A 228 -7.14 -15.49 6.72
CA LYS A 228 -8.00 -16.24 5.80
C LYS A 228 -7.80 -15.80 4.35
N ILE A 229 -7.80 -14.49 4.09
CA ILE A 229 -7.62 -13.92 2.75
C ILE A 229 -6.22 -14.19 2.20
N LEU A 230 -5.18 -14.00 3.02
CA LEU A 230 -3.79 -14.13 2.59
C LEU A 230 -3.35 -15.59 2.55
N GLY A 231 -4.06 -16.46 3.27
CA GLY A 231 -3.69 -17.86 3.42
C GLY A 231 -2.48 -18.05 4.36
N HIS A 232 -2.36 -17.20 5.38
CA HIS A 232 -1.31 -17.29 6.38
C HIS A 232 -1.70 -18.21 7.51
N SER A 233 -0.71 -18.92 8.07
CA SER A 233 -0.91 -19.90 9.14
C SER A 233 -0.81 -19.29 10.55
N SER A 234 -0.29 -18.06 10.68
CA SER A 234 -0.16 -17.41 11.99
C SER A 234 -0.42 -15.90 11.95
N PRO A 235 -0.90 -15.32 13.07
CA PRO A 235 -1.08 -13.88 13.23
C PRO A 235 0.21 -13.09 13.00
N SER A 236 1.34 -13.55 13.55
CA SER A 236 2.63 -12.85 13.42
C SER A 236 3.10 -12.71 11.98
N VAL A 237 2.90 -13.74 11.14
CA VAL A 237 3.18 -13.65 9.70
C VAL A 237 2.28 -12.61 9.03
N THR A 238 1.03 -12.51 9.45
CA THR A 238 0.06 -11.55 8.89
C THR A 238 0.40 -10.11 9.28
N LEU A 239 0.76 -9.87 10.54
CA LEU A 239 1.18 -8.55 11.02
C LEU A 239 2.46 -8.08 10.33
N ALA A 240 3.48 -8.94 10.27
CA ALA A 240 4.72 -8.64 9.54
C ALA A 240 4.46 -8.39 8.05
N TYR A 241 3.53 -9.14 7.44
CA TYR A 241 3.14 -8.94 6.05
C TYR A 241 2.41 -7.60 5.84
N ALA A 242 1.55 -7.21 6.77
CA ALA A 242 0.86 -5.91 6.74
C ALA A 242 1.82 -4.72 6.97
N GLY A 243 3.08 -4.97 7.31
CA GLY A 243 4.10 -3.93 7.45
C GLY A 243 4.09 -3.24 8.80
N ILE A 244 3.68 -3.95 9.86
CA ILE A 244 3.92 -3.49 11.24
C ILE A 244 5.43 -3.52 11.47
N THR A 245 6.03 -2.36 11.63
CA THR A 245 7.49 -2.19 11.68
C THR A 245 8.01 -2.19 13.11
N LYS A 246 9.35 -2.39 13.24
CA LYS A 246 10.02 -2.25 14.53
C LYS A 246 9.91 -0.83 15.09
N GLU A 247 9.90 0.17 14.20
CA GLU A 247 9.76 1.59 14.54
C GLU A 247 8.39 1.87 15.16
N GLU A 248 7.30 1.27 14.64
CA GLU A 248 5.96 1.39 15.22
C GLU A 248 5.89 0.73 16.60
N ILE A 249 6.58 -0.40 16.79
CA ILE A 249 6.71 -1.06 18.09
C ILE A 249 7.52 -0.16 19.04
N GLU A 250 8.64 0.37 18.60
CA GLU A 250 9.49 1.30 19.39
C GLU A 250 8.71 2.56 19.80
N GLN A 251 7.95 3.13 18.88
CA GLN A 251 7.11 4.30 19.16
C GLN A 251 6.03 3.97 20.21
N SER A 252 5.45 2.78 20.15
CA SER A 252 4.49 2.31 21.15
C SER A 252 5.11 2.25 22.55
N TYR A 253 6.37 1.76 22.67
CA TYR A 253 7.11 1.80 23.93
C TYR A 253 7.42 3.23 24.38
N LYS A 254 7.84 4.11 23.48
CA LYS A 254 8.13 5.51 23.79
C LYS A 254 6.89 6.30 24.24
N ASN A 255 5.73 5.97 23.71
CA ASN A 255 4.45 6.59 24.08
C ASN A 255 3.88 6.02 25.38
N LEU A 256 4.35 4.85 25.82
CA LEU A 256 3.90 4.23 27.06
C LEU A 256 4.60 4.90 28.25
N ASN A 257 3.98 5.96 28.78
CA ASN A 257 4.51 6.73 29.91
C ASN A 257 3.71 6.44 31.20
N LEU A 258 3.62 5.17 31.58
CA LEU A 258 2.92 4.76 32.81
C LEU A 258 3.60 5.39 34.03
N ALA A 259 2.79 5.90 34.97
CA ALA A 259 3.22 6.53 36.21
C ALA A 259 4.18 7.73 36.04
N LYS A 260 4.12 8.44 34.90
CA LYS A 260 4.99 9.60 34.63
C LYS A 260 4.82 10.71 35.66
N ASP A 261 3.60 10.90 36.13
CA ASP A 261 3.21 12.02 37.01
C ASP A 261 3.13 11.64 38.50
N THR A 262 3.46 10.38 38.86
CA THR A 262 3.42 9.90 40.24
C THR A 262 4.75 10.00 40.97
N ALA A 263 5.82 10.42 40.31
CA ALA A 263 7.15 10.52 40.90
C ALA A 263 7.28 11.80 41.74
N THR A 264 7.05 11.70 43.01
CA THR A 264 7.47 12.72 44.01
C THR A 264 8.97 12.64 44.32
N PHE A 265 9.68 11.62 43.83
CA PHE A 265 11.11 11.43 44.03
C PHE A 265 11.88 11.86 42.77
N GLN A 266 12.64 12.95 42.91
CA GLN A 266 13.31 13.62 41.79
C GLN A 266 14.75 13.13 41.54
N TRP A 267 15.02 11.84 41.68
CA TRP A 267 16.31 11.30 41.28
C TRP A 267 16.26 10.85 39.80
N SER A 268 17.01 11.50 38.98
CA SER A 268 17.08 11.16 37.57
C SER A 268 18.52 10.92 37.16
N LEU A 269 18.82 9.77 36.61
CA LEU A 269 20.06 9.49 35.87
C LEU A 269 20.33 10.48 34.74
N ARG A 270 19.35 11.34 34.41
CA ARG A 270 19.50 12.45 33.45
C ARG A 270 20.31 13.64 34.01
N GLY A 271 20.89 13.55 35.20
CA GLY A 271 21.89 14.50 35.70
C GLY A 271 21.37 15.85 36.17
N LYS A 272 20.14 15.95 36.64
CA LYS A 272 19.69 17.11 37.41
C LYS A 272 19.09 16.63 38.73
N LEU A 273 19.79 16.89 39.84
CA LEU A 273 19.14 17.09 41.10
C LEU A 273 18.32 18.38 40.99
N VAL A 274 17.00 18.26 41.07
CA VAL A 274 16.14 19.44 41.29
C VAL A 274 15.77 19.39 42.75
N SER A 275 16.34 20.32 43.51
CA SER A 275 15.98 20.61 44.91
C SER A 275 14.60 21.22 45.02
#